data_9f8a7e7cdd1adcf02aa7316a7e737691
#
_entry.id   9f8a7e7cdd1adcf02aa7316a7e737691
#
_cell.length_a   1.000
_cell.length_b   1.000
_cell.length_c   1.000
_cell.angle_alpha   90.00
_cell.angle_beta   90.00
_cell.angle_gamma   90.00
#
_symmetry.space_group_name_H-M   'P 1'
#
loop_
_entity.id
_entity.type
_entity.pdbx_description
1 polymer ?
#
loop_
_entity_poly.entity_id
_entity_poly.type
_entity_poly.pdbx_seq_one_letter_code
_entity_poly.pdbx_strand_id
1 'polypeptide(L)'
;MDEPKHITILNTFTVENIPDLDVAVLGALELFSKEPVPTIDLKTVYKKPLIVGSGNAEATGRIIFQDVDAIFASESNFEEKLKHIYAIDGVVVVSASGGKHAPIIVKTAKKYGKHVTLITNSTYSSASKELDHAHSYDEYVFPKNREPYTYNTSTYMGMILGSTGEDPGIIYNFIKEHIATISFPDFLQYNKFYLIIPSKFSGIIRMLHVKFIELFGRQIARDIETFEYVKHATTVVPSDELFISFGDTNDSWGKPENRLHIPLPPDAGYAAMMAIGYFTIAQIQKQHPPYFKERIVAYTKEVSGIFEHDILPIVE
;
A
#
# COMPACT_ATOMS: atom_id res chain seq x y z
N MET A 1 11.91 -20.06 -10.76
CA MET A 1 12.20 -19.28 -9.52
C MET A 1 12.91 -20.21 -8.56
N ASP A 2 14.01 -19.74 -7.95
CA ASP A 2 14.66 -20.44 -6.85
C ASP A 2 13.68 -20.68 -5.68
N GLU A 3 14.06 -21.49 -4.70
CA GLU A 3 13.23 -21.66 -3.49
C GLU A 3 12.88 -20.30 -2.87
N PRO A 4 11.64 -20.13 -2.33
CA PRO A 4 11.14 -18.82 -1.85
C PRO A 4 11.89 -18.38 -0.59
N LYS A 5 12.99 -17.68 -0.80
CA LYS A 5 13.89 -17.23 0.25
C LYS A 5 13.23 -16.22 1.20
N HIS A 6 12.48 -15.28 0.66
CA HIS A 6 11.93 -14.16 1.46
C HIS A 6 10.70 -14.59 2.26
N ILE A 7 9.84 -15.45 1.71
CA ILE A 7 8.73 -16.08 2.46
C ILE A 7 9.29 -16.89 3.64
N THR A 8 10.39 -17.63 3.45
CA THR A 8 11.02 -18.40 4.53
C THR A 8 11.49 -17.48 5.66
N ILE A 9 12.08 -16.33 5.35
CA ILE A 9 12.47 -15.33 6.34
C ILE A 9 11.21 -14.79 7.07
N LEU A 10 10.15 -14.45 6.31
CA LEU A 10 8.91 -13.93 6.87
C LEU A 10 8.21 -14.95 7.79
N ASN A 11 8.32 -16.23 7.50
CA ASN A 11 7.71 -17.26 8.34
C ASN A 11 8.48 -17.53 9.65
N THR A 12 9.73 -17.09 9.75
CA THR A 12 10.62 -17.46 10.87
C THR A 12 11.14 -16.28 11.68
N PHE A 13 10.93 -15.03 11.25
CA PHE A 13 11.42 -13.87 12.01
C PHE A 13 10.69 -13.71 13.35
N THR A 14 11.37 -13.07 14.28
CA THR A 14 10.85 -12.75 15.62
C THR A 14 10.96 -11.24 15.86
N VAL A 15 10.53 -10.78 17.02
CA VAL A 15 10.64 -9.36 17.40
C VAL A 15 12.09 -8.89 17.59
N GLU A 16 13.03 -9.84 17.77
CA GLU A 16 14.46 -9.56 17.90
C GLU A 16 15.17 -9.42 16.55
N ASN A 17 14.59 -9.97 15.47
CA ASN A 17 15.21 -9.99 14.15
C ASN A 17 14.24 -9.59 13.04
N ILE A 18 13.50 -8.52 13.26
CA ILE A 18 12.52 -7.98 12.31
C ILE A 18 13.21 -7.68 10.96
N PRO A 19 12.71 -8.23 9.84
CA PRO A 19 13.27 -7.98 8.52
C PRO A 19 13.04 -6.53 8.06
N ASP A 20 13.85 -6.06 7.12
CA ASP A 20 13.60 -4.80 6.43
C ASP A 20 12.45 -4.93 5.44
N LEU A 21 11.91 -3.80 5.02
CA LEU A 21 10.73 -3.74 4.16
C LEU A 21 10.95 -4.43 2.79
N ASP A 22 12.19 -4.47 2.26
CA ASP A 22 12.47 -5.17 1.01
C ASP A 22 12.22 -6.67 1.07
N VAL A 23 12.44 -7.28 2.25
CA VAL A 23 12.12 -8.70 2.47
C VAL A 23 10.60 -8.91 2.37
N ALA A 24 9.81 -8.00 2.93
CA ALA A 24 8.36 -8.06 2.81
C ALA A 24 7.88 -7.84 1.36
N VAL A 25 8.50 -6.92 0.62
CA VAL A 25 8.22 -6.68 -0.81
C VAL A 25 8.49 -7.91 -1.65
N LEU A 26 9.71 -8.47 -1.54
CA LEU A 26 10.08 -9.63 -2.32
C LEU A 26 9.30 -10.87 -1.89
N GLY A 27 9.03 -11.03 -0.60
CA GLY A 27 8.17 -12.11 -0.09
C GLY A 27 6.72 -12.00 -0.56
N ALA A 28 6.17 -10.80 -0.71
CA ALA A 28 4.84 -10.61 -1.30
C ALA A 28 4.81 -11.04 -2.77
N LEU A 29 5.82 -10.65 -3.55
CA LEU A 29 5.94 -11.05 -4.95
C LEU A 29 6.17 -12.57 -5.09
N GLU A 30 6.94 -13.20 -4.20
CA GLU A 30 7.09 -14.66 -4.14
C GLU A 30 5.74 -15.36 -3.83
N LEU A 31 4.94 -14.82 -2.90
CA LEU A 31 3.62 -15.33 -2.54
C LEU A 31 2.71 -15.35 -3.77
N PHE A 32 2.52 -14.19 -4.39
CA PHE A 32 1.60 -14.03 -5.50
C PHE A 32 2.08 -14.66 -6.82
N SER A 33 3.35 -15.04 -6.91
CA SER A 33 3.83 -15.89 -8.01
C SER A 33 3.46 -17.36 -7.84
N LYS A 34 3.04 -17.80 -6.66
CA LYS A 34 2.69 -19.18 -6.32
C LYS A 34 1.20 -19.36 -6.03
N GLU A 35 0.63 -18.43 -5.29
CA GLU A 35 -0.77 -18.45 -4.91
C GLU A 35 -1.59 -17.67 -5.95
N PRO A 36 -2.77 -18.19 -6.34
CA PRO A 36 -3.63 -17.48 -7.26
C PRO A 36 -4.13 -16.17 -6.63
N VAL A 37 -4.02 -15.08 -7.38
CA VAL A 37 -4.54 -13.77 -6.98
C VAL A 37 -5.98 -13.65 -7.45
N PRO A 38 -6.97 -13.42 -6.57
CA PRO A 38 -8.34 -13.16 -7.00
C PRO A 38 -8.41 -11.96 -7.94
N THR A 39 -9.03 -12.13 -9.11
CA THR A 39 -9.24 -11.02 -10.05
C THR A 39 -10.42 -10.18 -9.59
N ILE A 40 -10.20 -8.89 -9.39
CA ILE A 40 -11.27 -7.94 -9.04
C ILE A 40 -11.92 -7.44 -10.33
N ASP A 41 -13.10 -7.93 -10.64
CA ASP A 41 -13.91 -7.48 -11.80
C ASP A 41 -15.20 -6.79 -11.31
N LEU A 42 -15.04 -5.63 -10.67
CA LEU A 42 -16.15 -4.83 -10.14
C LEU A 42 -16.47 -3.59 -10.99
N LYS A 43 -15.61 -3.27 -11.95
CA LYS A 43 -15.78 -2.07 -12.79
C LYS A 43 -17.04 -2.13 -13.66
N THR A 44 -17.52 -3.34 -13.98
CA THR A 44 -18.74 -3.58 -14.76
C THR A 44 -19.97 -3.84 -13.89
N VAL A 45 -19.77 -4.16 -12.60
CA VAL A 45 -20.85 -4.52 -11.67
C VAL A 45 -21.60 -3.28 -11.20
N TYR A 46 -20.86 -2.22 -10.88
CA TYR A 46 -21.42 -0.97 -10.36
C TYR A 46 -21.17 0.18 -11.32
N LYS A 47 -22.18 1.03 -11.50
CA LYS A 47 -22.04 2.26 -12.29
C LYS A 47 -21.47 3.41 -11.46
N LYS A 48 -21.86 3.49 -10.18
CA LYS A 48 -21.40 4.55 -9.25
C LYS A 48 -21.23 3.99 -7.83
N PRO A 49 -20.20 3.18 -7.59
CA PRO A 49 -19.96 2.59 -6.30
C PRO A 49 -19.46 3.60 -5.26
N LEU A 50 -19.81 3.36 -3.99
CA LEU A 50 -19.16 3.99 -2.85
C LEU A 50 -18.05 3.08 -2.35
N ILE A 51 -16.80 3.53 -2.46
CA ILE A 51 -15.62 2.82 -2.00
C ILE A 51 -15.28 3.30 -0.59
N VAL A 52 -15.26 2.39 0.37
CA VAL A 52 -15.04 2.73 1.79
C VAL A 52 -13.84 1.98 2.34
N GLY A 53 -12.92 2.70 2.95
CA GLY A 53 -11.73 2.17 3.62
C GLY A 53 -11.13 3.19 4.55
N SER A 54 -10.07 2.82 5.26
CA SER A 54 -9.31 3.70 6.16
C SER A 54 -7.82 3.58 5.89
N GLY A 55 -7.11 4.70 5.88
CA GLY A 55 -5.66 4.74 5.69
C GLY A 55 -5.22 4.07 4.38
N ASN A 56 -4.38 3.04 4.47
CA ASN A 56 -3.89 2.31 3.29
C ASN A 56 -5.01 1.56 2.55
N ALA A 57 -6.06 1.13 3.24
CA ALA A 57 -7.22 0.49 2.61
C ALA A 57 -7.99 1.49 1.74
N GLU A 58 -8.18 2.74 2.19
CA GLU A 58 -8.77 3.79 1.37
C GLU A 58 -7.90 4.10 0.14
N ALA A 59 -6.58 4.25 0.34
CA ALA A 59 -5.65 4.50 -0.75
C ALA A 59 -5.66 3.35 -1.78
N THR A 60 -5.71 2.11 -1.33
CA THR A 60 -5.85 0.93 -2.20
C THR A 60 -7.17 0.97 -2.98
N GLY A 61 -8.28 1.29 -2.31
CA GLY A 61 -9.57 1.46 -2.98
C GLY A 61 -9.54 2.55 -4.07
N ARG A 62 -8.87 3.67 -3.83
CA ARG A 62 -8.68 4.74 -4.82
C ARG A 62 -7.88 4.27 -6.03
N ILE A 63 -6.85 3.45 -5.83
CA ILE A 63 -6.05 2.87 -6.91
C ILE A 63 -6.91 1.90 -7.74
N ILE A 64 -7.60 0.98 -7.09
CA ILE A 64 -8.40 -0.05 -7.77
C ILE A 64 -9.52 0.57 -8.63
N PHE A 65 -10.15 1.64 -8.14
CA PHE A 65 -11.30 2.28 -8.76
C PHE A 65 -11.01 3.64 -9.37
N GLN A 66 -9.75 3.97 -9.69
CA GLN A 66 -9.36 5.27 -10.24
C GLN A 66 -10.04 5.61 -11.58
N ASP A 67 -10.31 4.59 -12.40
CA ASP A 67 -10.90 4.74 -13.74
C ASP A 67 -12.43 4.52 -13.75
N VAL A 68 -13.06 4.55 -12.58
CA VAL A 68 -14.50 4.37 -12.40
C VAL A 68 -15.13 5.64 -11.84
N ASP A 69 -16.36 5.97 -12.23
CA ASP A 69 -17.13 7.07 -11.61
C ASP A 69 -17.52 6.68 -10.17
N ALA A 70 -16.51 6.52 -9.30
CA ALA A 70 -16.65 6.08 -7.93
C ALA A 70 -16.66 7.25 -6.95
N ILE A 71 -17.36 7.05 -5.83
CA ILE A 71 -17.32 7.94 -4.68
C ILE A 71 -16.43 7.30 -3.62
N PHE A 72 -15.53 8.05 -3.04
CA PHE A 72 -14.62 7.56 -1.99
C PHE A 72 -15.00 8.11 -0.63
N ALA A 73 -14.95 7.27 0.39
CA ALA A 73 -15.25 7.62 1.77
C ALA A 73 -14.35 6.89 2.76
N SER A 74 -14.20 7.48 3.93
CA SER A 74 -13.68 6.80 5.12
C SER A 74 -14.83 6.31 6.00
N GLU A 75 -14.50 5.57 7.04
CA GLU A 75 -15.44 5.13 8.07
C GLU A 75 -16.20 6.27 8.77
N SER A 76 -15.64 7.48 8.74
CA SER A 76 -16.23 8.64 9.43
C SER A 76 -17.29 9.38 8.62
N ASN A 77 -17.34 9.21 7.29
CA ASN A 77 -18.22 10.00 6.44
C ASN A 77 -19.00 9.20 5.38
N PHE A 78 -18.87 7.87 5.37
CA PHE A 78 -19.56 7.01 4.38
C PHE A 78 -21.08 7.10 4.49
N GLU A 79 -21.62 7.13 5.72
CA GLU A 79 -23.06 7.17 5.94
C GLU A 79 -23.68 8.46 5.44
N GLU A 80 -23.03 9.61 5.64
CA GLU A 80 -23.44 10.91 5.07
C GLU A 80 -23.53 10.84 3.53
N LYS A 81 -22.56 10.17 2.90
CA LYS A 81 -22.57 10.00 1.44
C LYS A 81 -23.71 9.10 0.98
N LEU A 82 -23.97 7.99 1.69
CA LEU A 82 -25.12 7.12 1.41
C LEU A 82 -26.45 7.86 1.54
N LYS A 83 -26.55 8.73 2.52
CA LYS A 83 -27.76 9.52 2.79
C LYS A 83 -28.05 10.57 1.71
N HIS A 84 -27.01 11.21 1.19
CA HIS A 84 -27.17 12.39 0.33
C HIS A 84 -26.90 12.12 -1.15
N ILE A 85 -26.27 11.02 -1.52
CA ILE A 85 -25.93 10.71 -2.91
C ILE A 85 -26.75 9.51 -3.38
N TYR A 86 -27.93 9.77 -3.89
CA TYR A 86 -28.89 8.75 -4.32
C TYR A 86 -28.38 7.89 -5.49
N ALA A 87 -27.45 8.42 -6.29
CA ALA A 87 -26.89 7.70 -7.44
C ALA A 87 -25.95 6.54 -7.06
N ILE A 88 -25.56 6.41 -5.80
CA ILE A 88 -24.76 5.27 -5.34
C ILE A 88 -25.57 4.00 -5.54
N ASP A 89 -25.01 3.04 -6.30
CA ASP A 89 -25.67 1.76 -6.65
C ASP A 89 -25.07 0.55 -5.92
N GLY A 90 -23.93 0.69 -5.27
CA GLY A 90 -23.32 -0.35 -4.44
C GLY A 90 -22.25 0.21 -3.50
N VAL A 91 -21.80 -0.61 -2.57
CA VAL A 91 -20.73 -0.26 -1.62
C VAL A 91 -19.63 -1.30 -1.69
N VAL A 92 -18.41 -0.85 -1.88
CA VAL A 92 -17.22 -1.69 -1.83
C VAL A 92 -16.44 -1.34 -0.58
N VAL A 93 -16.31 -2.31 0.33
CA VAL A 93 -15.57 -2.17 1.59
C VAL A 93 -14.18 -2.76 1.40
N VAL A 94 -13.14 -1.94 1.52
CA VAL A 94 -11.74 -2.40 1.52
C VAL A 94 -11.27 -2.46 2.96
N SER A 95 -10.95 -3.66 3.45
CA SER A 95 -10.56 -3.87 4.84
C SER A 95 -9.71 -5.12 5.01
N ALA A 96 -8.43 -4.97 5.36
CA ALA A 96 -7.49 -6.09 5.52
C ALA A 96 -8.03 -7.18 6.45
N SER A 97 -8.52 -6.82 7.63
CA SER A 97 -9.03 -7.77 8.63
C SER A 97 -10.53 -8.09 8.49
N GLY A 98 -11.30 -7.27 7.75
CA GLY A 98 -12.76 -7.36 7.75
C GLY A 98 -13.40 -7.17 9.14
N GLY A 99 -12.64 -6.61 10.09
CA GLY A 99 -13.06 -6.36 11.47
C GLY A 99 -13.42 -4.90 11.74
N LYS A 100 -13.52 -4.55 13.03
CA LYS A 100 -13.78 -3.18 13.52
C LYS A 100 -14.94 -2.47 12.81
N HIS A 101 -14.62 -1.51 11.95
CA HIS A 101 -15.60 -0.68 11.24
C HIS A 101 -16.26 -1.40 10.06
N ALA A 102 -15.59 -2.38 9.45
CA ALA A 102 -16.11 -3.05 8.26
C ALA A 102 -17.50 -3.69 8.45
N PRO A 103 -17.79 -4.43 9.55
CA PRO A 103 -19.15 -4.94 9.79
C PRO A 103 -20.20 -3.84 9.96
N ILE A 104 -19.83 -2.70 10.56
CA ILE A 104 -20.73 -1.55 10.73
C ILE A 104 -21.07 -0.97 9.37
N ILE A 105 -20.07 -0.82 8.48
CA ILE A 105 -20.25 -0.31 7.13
C ILE A 105 -21.16 -1.23 6.34
N VAL A 106 -20.92 -2.55 6.38
CA VAL A 106 -21.77 -3.55 5.69
C VAL A 106 -23.21 -3.45 6.17
N LYS A 107 -23.46 -3.51 7.48
CA LYS A 107 -24.81 -3.39 8.06
C LYS A 107 -25.50 -2.10 7.67
N THR A 108 -24.78 -0.98 7.72
CA THR A 108 -25.34 0.33 7.37
C THR A 108 -25.67 0.39 5.89
N ALA A 109 -24.79 -0.03 4.99
CA ALA A 109 -25.04 -0.06 3.56
C ALA A 109 -26.29 -0.89 3.21
N LYS A 110 -26.46 -2.06 3.85
CA LYS A 110 -27.67 -2.90 3.69
C LYS A 110 -28.94 -2.20 4.18
N LYS A 111 -28.90 -1.40 5.26
CA LYS A 111 -30.05 -0.59 5.70
C LYS A 111 -30.49 0.45 4.65
N TYR A 112 -29.52 0.95 3.85
CA TYR A 112 -29.80 1.82 2.72
C TYR A 112 -30.17 1.07 1.42
N GLY A 113 -30.37 -0.25 1.51
CA GLY A 113 -30.75 -1.10 0.36
C GLY A 113 -29.63 -1.24 -0.67
N LYS A 114 -28.36 -1.08 -0.26
CA LYS A 114 -27.22 -1.20 -1.16
C LYS A 114 -26.61 -2.59 -1.09
N HIS A 115 -26.27 -3.15 -2.26
CA HIS A 115 -25.45 -4.34 -2.36
C HIS A 115 -24.02 -4.00 -1.86
N VAL A 116 -23.38 -4.97 -1.20
CA VAL A 116 -22.05 -4.77 -0.59
C VAL A 116 -21.07 -5.82 -1.08
N THR A 117 -19.90 -5.37 -1.54
CA THR A 117 -18.74 -6.21 -1.81
C THR A 117 -17.66 -5.93 -0.78
N LEU A 118 -17.05 -6.97 -0.23
CA LEU A 118 -15.93 -6.90 0.69
C LEU A 118 -14.63 -7.34 -0.01
N ILE A 119 -13.57 -6.53 0.08
CA ILE A 119 -12.21 -6.86 -0.33
C ILE A 119 -11.35 -6.97 0.93
N THR A 120 -10.83 -8.17 1.23
CA THR A 120 -10.22 -8.49 2.54
C THR A 120 -9.07 -9.51 2.41
N ASN A 121 -8.30 -9.70 3.49
CA ASN A 121 -7.33 -10.80 3.63
C ASN A 121 -7.77 -11.84 4.68
N SER A 122 -8.96 -11.69 5.24
CA SER A 122 -9.43 -12.54 6.33
C SER A 122 -10.66 -13.32 5.89
N THR A 123 -10.54 -14.65 5.82
CA THR A 123 -11.68 -15.55 5.69
C THR A 123 -12.54 -15.52 6.97
N TYR A 124 -13.86 -15.61 6.81
CA TYR A 124 -14.80 -15.63 7.96
C TYR A 124 -14.70 -14.43 8.90
N SER A 125 -14.32 -13.27 8.38
CA SER A 125 -14.25 -12.03 9.15
C SER A 125 -15.62 -11.63 9.73
N SER A 126 -15.62 -10.68 10.65
CA SER A 126 -16.90 -10.16 11.18
C SER A 126 -17.74 -9.47 10.09
N ALA A 127 -17.09 -8.82 9.11
CA ALA A 127 -17.79 -8.22 7.97
C ALA A 127 -18.33 -9.29 7.01
N SER A 128 -17.56 -10.36 6.77
CA SER A 128 -17.93 -11.49 5.93
C SER A 128 -19.27 -12.11 6.37
N LYS A 129 -19.47 -12.26 7.69
CA LYS A 129 -20.70 -12.80 8.27
C LYS A 129 -21.96 -11.94 8.02
N GLU A 130 -21.77 -10.69 7.66
CA GLU A 130 -22.86 -9.74 7.39
C GLU A 130 -23.22 -9.66 5.89
N LEU A 131 -22.43 -10.32 5.01
CA LEU A 131 -22.68 -10.38 3.57
C LEU A 131 -23.83 -11.36 3.26
N ASP A 132 -24.47 -11.15 2.12
CA ASP A 132 -25.55 -12.05 1.67
C ASP A 132 -25.02 -13.29 0.95
N HIS A 133 -23.78 -13.23 0.43
CA HIS A 133 -23.12 -14.29 -0.36
C HIS A 133 -23.97 -14.82 -1.53
N ALA A 134 -24.84 -13.95 -2.08
CA ALA A 134 -25.73 -14.29 -3.18
C ALA A 134 -25.00 -14.25 -4.54
N HIS A 135 -23.88 -13.56 -4.60
CA HIS A 135 -23.12 -13.34 -5.82
C HIS A 135 -21.64 -13.66 -5.63
N SER A 136 -20.95 -14.07 -6.70
CA SER A 136 -19.53 -14.41 -6.68
C SER A 136 -18.59 -13.23 -6.39
N TYR A 137 -19.08 -12.01 -6.48
CA TYR A 137 -18.34 -10.78 -6.19
C TYR A 137 -18.68 -10.15 -4.83
N ASP A 138 -19.43 -10.83 -3.97
CA ASP A 138 -19.75 -10.33 -2.63
C ASP A 138 -18.51 -10.26 -1.74
N GLU A 139 -17.54 -11.13 -1.97
CA GLU A 139 -16.30 -11.16 -1.20
C GLU A 139 -15.10 -11.59 -2.05
N TYR A 140 -14.00 -10.84 -1.91
CA TYR A 140 -12.69 -11.17 -2.45
C TYR A 140 -11.71 -11.33 -1.30
N VAL A 141 -11.20 -12.54 -1.10
CA VAL A 141 -10.24 -12.85 -0.03
C VAL A 141 -8.86 -13.06 -0.63
N PHE A 142 -7.92 -12.21 -0.26
CA PHE A 142 -6.54 -12.25 -0.74
C PHE A 142 -5.62 -12.94 0.25
N PRO A 143 -4.70 -13.80 -0.18
CA PRO A 143 -3.66 -14.33 0.69
C PRO A 143 -2.74 -13.19 1.16
N LYS A 144 -2.07 -13.40 2.29
CA LYS A 144 -1.06 -12.49 2.82
C LYS A 144 0.06 -13.26 3.50
N ASN A 145 1.23 -12.66 3.59
CA ASN A 145 2.32 -13.16 4.38
C ASN A 145 2.15 -12.77 5.86
N ARG A 146 2.86 -13.47 6.71
CA ARG A 146 3.20 -13.03 8.05
C ARG A 146 4.20 -11.86 7.95
N GLU A 147 3.87 -10.72 8.51
CA GLU A 147 4.65 -9.49 8.37
C GLU A 147 4.77 -8.72 9.70
N PRO A 148 5.79 -7.87 9.87
CA PRO A 148 5.80 -6.89 10.96
C PRO A 148 4.58 -5.98 10.88
N TYR A 149 4.04 -5.62 12.06
CA TYR A 149 2.94 -4.67 12.13
C TYR A 149 3.28 -3.37 11.39
N THR A 150 2.34 -2.81 10.66
CA THR A 150 2.44 -1.66 9.76
C THR A 150 3.02 -1.94 8.37
N TYR A 151 3.74 -3.04 8.13
CA TYR A 151 4.23 -3.31 6.77
C TYR A 151 3.07 -3.47 5.77
N ASN A 152 2.15 -4.39 6.05
CA ASN A 152 0.95 -4.63 5.24
C ASN A 152 1.25 -4.69 3.72
N THR A 153 2.43 -5.22 3.36
CA THR A 153 2.92 -5.20 1.98
C THR A 153 2.15 -6.18 1.12
N SER A 154 2.13 -7.45 1.53
CA SER A 154 1.35 -8.49 0.82
C SER A 154 -0.15 -8.19 0.87
N THR A 155 -0.64 -7.66 1.98
CA THR A 155 -2.04 -7.24 2.17
C THR A 155 -2.56 -6.39 1.01
N TYR A 156 -1.92 -5.27 0.73
CA TYR A 156 -2.41 -4.32 -0.27
C TYR A 156 -1.87 -4.61 -1.67
N MET A 157 -0.68 -5.19 -1.78
CA MET A 157 -0.11 -5.60 -3.08
C MET A 157 -1.00 -6.63 -3.77
N GLY A 158 -1.51 -7.62 -3.03
CA GLY A 158 -2.44 -8.62 -3.60
C GLY A 158 -3.70 -7.99 -4.16
N MET A 159 -4.31 -7.07 -3.43
CA MET A 159 -5.52 -6.36 -3.88
C MET A 159 -5.25 -5.54 -5.15
N ILE A 160 -4.09 -4.86 -5.23
CA ILE A 160 -3.70 -4.09 -6.41
C ILE A 160 -3.41 -5.02 -7.58
N LEU A 161 -2.66 -6.11 -7.39
CA LEU A 161 -2.40 -7.13 -8.42
C LEU A 161 -3.69 -7.72 -8.97
N GLY A 162 -4.66 -8.02 -8.10
CA GLY A 162 -5.97 -8.54 -8.50
C GLY A 162 -6.79 -7.58 -9.37
N SER A 163 -6.52 -6.27 -9.27
CA SER A 163 -7.15 -5.24 -10.10
C SER A 163 -6.36 -4.94 -11.38
N THR A 164 -5.02 -4.93 -11.31
CA THR A 164 -4.17 -4.54 -12.45
C THR A 164 -3.84 -5.71 -13.37
N GLY A 165 -3.84 -6.94 -12.86
CA GLY A 165 -3.42 -8.12 -13.60
C GLY A 165 -1.92 -8.16 -13.93
N GLU A 166 -1.10 -7.33 -13.27
CA GLU A 166 0.35 -7.36 -13.43
C GLU A 166 0.93 -8.70 -12.96
N ASP A 167 1.98 -9.18 -13.64
CA ASP A 167 2.67 -10.41 -13.26
C ASP A 167 3.68 -10.16 -12.12
N PRO A 168 3.48 -10.74 -10.93
CA PRO A 168 4.36 -10.54 -9.79
C PRO A 168 5.77 -11.09 -10.03
N GLY A 169 5.93 -12.14 -10.87
CA GLY A 169 7.23 -12.68 -11.23
C GLY A 169 8.04 -11.73 -12.11
N ILE A 170 7.39 -11.04 -13.04
CA ILE A 170 8.03 -10.00 -13.86
C ILE A 170 8.50 -8.85 -12.98
N ILE A 171 7.66 -8.39 -12.03
CA ILE A 171 8.03 -7.32 -11.09
C ILE A 171 9.21 -7.76 -10.21
N TYR A 172 9.17 -8.99 -9.68
CA TYR A 172 10.25 -9.56 -8.88
C TYR A 172 11.58 -9.56 -9.62
N ASN A 173 11.59 -10.10 -10.84
CA ASN A 173 12.80 -10.17 -11.66
C ASN A 173 13.34 -8.78 -11.98
N PHE A 174 12.46 -7.84 -12.32
CA PHE A 174 12.86 -6.45 -12.58
C PHE A 174 13.53 -5.82 -11.37
N ILE A 175 12.98 -6.01 -10.17
CA ILE A 175 13.61 -5.51 -8.94
C ILE A 175 14.99 -6.14 -8.75
N LYS A 176 15.14 -7.45 -8.95
CA LYS A 176 16.41 -8.16 -8.75
C LYS A 176 17.48 -7.75 -9.77
N GLU A 177 17.11 -7.58 -11.02
CA GLU A 177 18.03 -7.34 -12.11
C GLU A 177 18.37 -5.86 -12.32
N HIS A 178 17.42 -4.96 -12.03
CA HIS A 178 17.58 -3.54 -12.35
C HIS A 178 17.61 -2.63 -11.13
N ILE A 179 16.83 -2.92 -10.06
CA ILE A 179 16.77 -2.02 -8.90
C ILE A 179 17.82 -2.40 -7.84
N ALA A 180 17.93 -3.68 -7.52
CA ALA A 180 18.88 -4.16 -6.50
C ALA A 180 20.35 -3.99 -6.92
N THR A 181 20.61 -3.76 -8.21
CA THR A 181 21.94 -3.51 -8.78
C THR A 181 22.33 -2.03 -8.85
N ILE A 182 21.40 -1.12 -8.52
CA ILE A 182 21.68 0.32 -8.47
C ILE A 182 22.71 0.59 -7.38
N SER A 183 23.71 1.40 -7.68
CA SER A 183 24.59 1.97 -6.66
C SER A 183 23.85 3.08 -5.92
N PHE A 184 23.22 2.72 -4.80
CA PHE A 184 22.54 3.69 -3.95
C PHE A 184 23.55 4.63 -3.27
N PRO A 185 23.20 5.92 -3.08
CA PRO A 185 24.03 6.84 -2.33
C PRO A 185 24.11 6.44 -0.85
N ASP A 186 25.03 7.04 -0.13
CA ASP A 186 25.03 7.00 1.34
C ASP A 186 23.83 7.82 1.86
N PHE A 187 22.73 7.12 2.18
CA PHE A 187 21.50 7.75 2.65
C PHE A 187 21.64 8.42 4.01
N LEU A 188 22.68 8.08 4.82
CA LEU A 188 22.92 8.75 6.10
C LEU A 188 23.30 10.24 5.93
N GLN A 189 23.73 10.66 4.74
CA GLN A 189 24.02 12.06 4.44
C GLN A 189 22.73 12.89 4.28
N TYR A 190 21.56 12.25 4.18
CA TYR A 190 20.29 12.92 3.93
C TYR A 190 19.30 12.64 5.07
N ASN A 191 18.65 13.68 5.54
CA ASN A 191 17.51 13.63 6.44
C ASN A 191 16.21 14.16 5.80
N LYS A 192 16.29 14.50 4.51
CA LYS A 192 15.18 14.99 3.69
C LYS A 192 15.17 14.28 2.35
N PHE A 193 14.01 13.76 1.97
CA PHE A 193 13.80 13.02 0.74
C PHE A 193 12.62 13.60 -0.02
N TYR A 194 12.78 13.77 -1.31
CA TYR A 194 11.70 14.15 -2.22
C TYR A 194 11.52 13.08 -3.28
N LEU A 195 10.40 12.39 -3.28
CA LEU A 195 10.08 11.36 -4.27
C LEU A 195 9.26 11.98 -5.39
N ILE A 196 9.70 11.81 -6.64
CA ILE A 196 9.00 12.27 -7.82
C ILE A 196 8.51 11.06 -8.60
N ILE A 197 7.20 10.95 -8.75
CA ILE A 197 6.56 9.79 -9.38
C ILE A 197 5.87 10.19 -10.69
N PRO A 198 5.72 9.26 -11.67
CA PRO A 198 4.95 9.53 -12.87
C PRO A 198 3.51 9.92 -12.55
N SER A 199 2.95 10.90 -13.25
CA SER A 199 1.62 11.47 -12.98
C SER A 199 0.50 10.41 -13.00
N LYS A 200 0.64 9.37 -13.84
CA LYS A 200 -0.30 8.24 -13.90
C LYS A 200 -0.41 7.44 -12.60
N PHE A 201 0.57 7.56 -11.71
CA PHE A 201 0.60 6.86 -10.42
C PHE A 201 0.28 7.77 -9.21
N SER A 202 -0.37 8.91 -9.41
CA SER A 202 -0.71 9.85 -8.33
C SER A 202 -1.42 9.20 -7.13
N GLY A 203 -2.21 8.15 -7.37
CA GLY A 203 -2.89 7.38 -6.31
C GLY A 203 -1.97 6.68 -5.30
N ILE A 204 -0.68 6.43 -5.65
CA ILE A 204 0.28 5.77 -4.77
C ILE A 204 0.87 6.69 -3.70
N ILE A 205 0.79 8.01 -3.88
CA ILE A 205 1.42 9.03 -3.01
C ILE A 205 1.10 8.76 -1.55
N ARG A 206 -0.18 8.54 -1.23
CA ARG A 206 -0.61 8.30 0.15
C ARG A 206 0.05 7.07 0.76
N MET A 207 0.17 5.98 0.00
CA MET A 207 0.77 4.73 0.50
C MET A 207 2.27 4.91 0.77
N LEU A 208 3.00 5.57 -0.15
CA LEU A 208 4.42 5.87 0.03
C LEU A 208 4.64 6.81 1.23
N HIS A 209 3.82 7.84 1.37
CA HIS A 209 3.88 8.76 2.52
C HIS A 209 3.69 8.04 3.86
N VAL A 210 2.66 7.19 3.94
CA VAL A 210 2.38 6.39 5.14
C VAL A 210 3.54 5.47 5.45
N LYS A 211 4.13 4.83 4.43
CA LYS A 211 5.26 3.93 4.63
C LYS A 211 6.48 4.63 5.22
N PHE A 212 6.81 5.82 4.77
CA PHE A 212 7.86 6.63 5.39
C PHE A 212 7.54 6.96 6.86
N ILE A 213 6.31 7.37 7.17
CA ILE A 213 5.90 7.71 8.54
C ILE A 213 6.00 6.48 9.45
N GLU A 214 5.56 5.34 8.98
CA GLU A 214 5.57 4.09 9.73
C GLU A 214 6.99 3.62 10.07
N LEU A 215 7.94 3.78 9.15
CA LEU A 215 9.32 3.34 9.35
C LEU A 215 10.19 4.34 10.13
N PHE A 216 10.04 5.63 9.85
CA PHE A 216 10.96 6.66 10.32
C PHE A 216 10.33 7.68 11.28
N GLY A 217 9.03 7.63 11.47
CA GLY A 217 8.33 8.61 12.30
C GLY A 217 8.54 10.04 11.76
N ARG A 218 9.05 10.91 12.62
CA ARG A 218 9.40 12.30 12.28
C ARG A 218 10.90 12.55 12.17
N GLN A 219 11.73 11.52 12.19
CA GLN A 219 13.17 11.66 12.13
C GLN A 219 13.66 12.01 10.72
N ILE A 220 12.89 11.64 9.69
CA ILE A 220 13.18 11.94 8.30
C ILE A 220 12.05 12.78 7.73
N ALA A 221 12.40 13.92 7.12
CA ALA A 221 11.48 14.71 6.33
C ALA A 221 11.31 14.08 4.94
N ARG A 222 10.09 14.13 4.41
CA ARG A 222 9.77 13.57 3.10
C ARG A 222 8.65 14.38 2.45
N ASP A 223 8.76 14.51 1.13
CA ASP A 223 7.67 14.91 0.26
C ASP A 223 7.56 13.94 -0.91
N ILE A 224 6.37 13.79 -1.44
CA ILE A 224 6.09 12.87 -2.56
C ILE A 224 5.11 13.56 -3.47
N GLU A 225 5.52 13.83 -4.71
CA GLU A 225 4.70 14.51 -5.69
C GLU A 225 4.87 13.88 -7.08
N THR A 226 3.93 14.16 -7.96
CA THR A 226 4.08 13.79 -9.37
C THR A 226 4.99 14.76 -10.09
N PHE A 227 5.57 14.34 -11.23
CA PHE A 227 6.36 15.22 -12.11
C PHE A 227 5.61 16.51 -12.52
N GLU A 228 4.28 16.45 -12.57
CA GLU A 228 3.45 17.62 -12.83
C GLU A 228 3.44 18.58 -11.63
N TYR A 229 3.14 18.05 -10.44
CA TYR A 229 2.93 18.86 -9.25
C TYR A 229 4.21 19.38 -8.61
N VAL A 230 5.34 18.69 -8.79
CA VAL A 230 6.64 19.19 -8.26
C VAL A 230 6.94 20.60 -8.75
N LYS A 231 6.53 20.94 -9.97
CA LYS A 231 6.72 22.27 -10.58
C LYS A 231 5.94 23.38 -9.83
N HIS A 232 4.87 23.02 -9.17
CA HIS A 232 4.02 23.95 -8.41
C HIS A 232 4.35 23.91 -6.91
N ALA A 233 4.81 22.76 -6.40
CA ALA A 233 5.08 22.56 -4.97
C ALA A 233 6.50 23.00 -4.55
N THR A 234 7.46 23.02 -5.47
CA THR A 234 8.88 23.24 -5.16
C THR A 234 9.30 24.65 -5.58
N THR A 235 9.58 25.51 -4.60
CA THR A 235 10.03 26.90 -4.83
C THR A 235 11.53 27.07 -4.79
N VAL A 236 12.29 26.08 -4.26
CA VAL A 236 13.75 26.10 -4.17
C VAL A 236 14.31 25.02 -5.11
N VAL A 237 14.82 25.44 -6.25
CA VAL A 237 15.34 24.52 -7.27
C VAL A 237 16.65 23.84 -6.81
N PRO A 238 17.71 24.53 -6.36
CA PRO A 238 18.94 23.91 -5.84
C PRO A 238 18.78 23.59 -4.35
N SER A 239 18.16 22.45 -4.04
CA SER A 239 17.97 21.98 -2.66
C SER A 239 19.01 20.94 -2.26
N ASP A 240 19.27 20.80 -0.95
CA ASP A 240 20.20 19.82 -0.38
C ASP A 240 19.54 18.46 -0.07
N GLU A 241 18.23 18.35 -0.26
CA GLU A 241 17.52 17.08 -0.10
C GLU A 241 17.83 16.11 -1.25
N LEU A 242 17.67 14.82 -1.00
CA LEU A 242 17.79 13.81 -2.05
C LEU A 242 16.49 13.71 -2.83
N PHE A 243 16.55 13.98 -4.12
CA PHE A 243 15.46 13.79 -5.06
C PHE A 243 15.54 12.40 -5.68
N ILE A 244 14.51 11.60 -5.47
CA ILE A 244 14.39 10.24 -6.02
C ILE A 244 13.29 10.24 -7.06
N SER A 245 13.65 10.15 -8.34
CA SER A 245 12.67 10.09 -9.44
C SER A 245 12.43 8.65 -9.90
N PHE A 246 11.18 8.33 -10.19
CA PHE A 246 10.76 7.01 -10.68
C PHE A 246 10.33 7.09 -12.14
N GLY A 247 10.79 6.15 -12.97
CA GLY A 247 10.47 6.08 -14.39
C GLY A 247 11.17 7.16 -15.20
N ASP A 248 10.67 8.38 -15.16
CA ASP A 248 11.29 9.51 -15.83
C ASP A 248 12.46 10.09 -15.02
N THR A 249 13.44 10.70 -15.69
CA THR A 249 14.60 11.34 -15.05
C THR A 249 14.24 12.73 -14.53
N ASN A 250 14.82 13.09 -13.38
CA ASN A 250 14.74 14.45 -12.85
C ASN A 250 16.01 15.21 -13.23
N ASP A 251 15.91 16.09 -14.20
CA ASP A 251 17.04 16.90 -14.69
C ASP A 251 17.07 18.33 -14.11
N SER A 252 16.05 18.70 -13.31
CA SER A 252 15.84 20.09 -12.87
C SER A 252 15.92 20.28 -11.36
N TRP A 253 15.17 19.45 -10.58
CA TRP A 253 14.98 19.68 -9.15
C TRP A 253 16.11 19.09 -8.31
N GLY A 254 16.56 19.83 -7.32
CA GLY A 254 17.71 19.49 -6.48
C GLY A 254 19.05 19.70 -7.20
N LYS A 255 20.15 19.65 -6.44
CA LYS A 255 21.49 19.65 -7.01
C LYS A 255 21.73 18.37 -7.81
N PRO A 256 22.50 18.39 -8.92
CA PRO A 256 22.75 17.18 -9.73
C PRO A 256 23.26 15.99 -8.92
N GLU A 257 24.15 16.22 -7.95
CA GLU A 257 24.71 15.20 -7.07
C GLU A 257 23.71 14.62 -6.07
N ASN A 258 22.57 15.29 -5.87
CA ASN A 258 21.48 14.87 -4.97
C ASN A 258 20.29 14.32 -5.76
N ARG A 259 20.52 13.71 -6.92
CA ARG A 259 19.48 13.11 -7.75
C ARG A 259 19.72 11.61 -7.92
N LEU A 260 18.72 10.82 -7.59
CA LEU A 260 18.71 9.39 -7.79
C LEU A 260 17.55 9.03 -8.74
N HIS A 261 17.85 8.30 -9.80
CA HIS A 261 16.84 7.77 -10.71
C HIS A 261 16.59 6.29 -10.46
N ILE A 262 15.33 5.92 -10.34
CA ILE A 262 14.84 4.54 -10.18
C ILE A 262 14.02 4.18 -11.42
N PRO A 263 14.47 3.27 -12.27
CA PRO A 263 13.72 2.87 -13.44
C PRO A 263 12.45 2.11 -13.08
N LEU A 264 11.44 2.17 -13.95
CA LEU A 264 10.24 1.35 -13.89
C LEU A 264 10.17 0.45 -15.12
N PRO A 265 9.53 -0.74 -15.03
CA PRO A 265 9.22 -1.54 -16.21
C PRO A 265 8.42 -0.72 -17.24
N PRO A 266 8.59 -0.95 -18.55
CA PRO A 266 7.87 -0.21 -19.59
C PRO A 266 6.35 -0.22 -19.40
N ASP A 267 5.80 -1.38 -19.02
CA ASP A 267 4.36 -1.59 -18.80
C ASP A 267 3.97 -1.56 -17.31
N ALA A 268 4.75 -0.83 -16.51
CA ALA A 268 4.48 -0.72 -15.08
C ALA A 268 3.07 -0.21 -14.80
N GLY A 269 2.35 -0.95 -13.97
CA GLY A 269 1.13 -0.55 -13.31
C GLY A 269 1.37 -0.17 -11.84
N TYR A 270 0.29 -0.10 -11.08
CA TYR A 270 0.37 0.29 -9.66
C TYR A 270 1.05 -0.74 -8.76
N ALA A 271 0.98 -2.04 -9.08
CA ALA A 271 1.66 -3.07 -8.30
C ALA A 271 3.18 -2.95 -8.45
N ALA A 272 3.69 -2.74 -9.66
CA ALA A 272 5.10 -2.47 -9.90
C ALA A 272 5.54 -1.16 -9.21
N MET A 273 4.75 -0.09 -9.33
CA MET A 273 5.07 1.19 -8.68
C MET A 273 5.11 1.06 -7.15
N MET A 274 4.16 0.34 -6.54
CA MET A 274 4.16 0.07 -5.10
C MET A 274 5.38 -0.75 -4.68
N ALA A 275 5.66 -1.85 -5.39
CA ALA A 275 6.76 -2.75 -5.06
C ALA A 275 8.11 -2.04 -5.16
N ILE A 276 8.38 -1.33 -6.25
CA ILE A 276 9.64 -0.62 -6.49
C ILE A 276 9.77 0.57 -5.51
N GLY A 277 8.70 1.30 -5.26
CA GLY A 277 8.69 2.40 -4.29
C GLY A 277 9.00 1.91 -2.87
N TYR A 278 8.34 0.84 -2.42
CA TYR A 278 8.61 0.25 -1.09
C TYR A 278 10.00 -0.36 -1.00
N PHE A 279 10.48 -1.02 -2.07
CA PHE A 279 11.85 -1.54 -2.12
C PHE A 279 12.88 -0.44 -2.01
N THR A 280 12.67 0.71 -2.67
CA THR A 280 13.54 1.89 -2.58
C THR A 280 13.54 2.48 -1.16
N ILE A 281 12.36 2.62 -0.53
CA ILE A 281 12.24 3.07 0.87
C ILE A 281 12.97 2.11 1.81
N ALA A 282 12.95 0.81 1.53
CA ALA A 282 13.70 -0.19 2.30
C ALA A 282 15.23 0.02 2.22
N GLN A 283 15.77 0.48 1.09
CA GLN A 283 17.20 0.79 1.00
C GLN A 283 17.58 1.96 1.92
N ILE A 284 16.70 2.95 2.07
CA ILE A 284 16.84 4.03 3.05
C ILE A 284 16.78 3.44 4.47
N GLN A 285 15.82 2.54 4.74
CA GLN A 285 15.67 1.89 6.05
C GLN A 285 16.91 1.13 6.49
N LYS A 286 17.62 0.48 5.57
CA LYS A 286 18.84 -0.30 5.88
C LYS A 286 20.00 0.53 6.39
N GLN A 287 20.07 1.79 6.02
CA GLN A 287 21.17 2.67 6.37
C GLN A 287 20.86 3.60 7.55
N HIS A 288 19.60 4.04 7.67
CA HIS A 288 19.19 4.88 8.79
C HIS A 288 19.06 4.07 10.09
N PRO A 289 19.15 4.73 11.27
CA PRO A 289 18.96 4.05 12.55
C PRO A 289 17.66 3.21 12.58
N PRO A 290 17.68 2.03 13.20
CA PRO A 290 16.59 1.06 13.13
C PRO A 290 15.38 1.45 14.02
N TYR A 291 14.90 2.68 13.89
CA TYR A 291 13.85 3.28 14.71
C TYR A 291 12.59 2.39 14.78
N PHE A 292 12.08 1.94 13.63
CA PHE A 292 10.90 1.08 13.58
C PHE A 292 11.12 -0.24 14.33
N LYS A 293 12.25 -0.90 14.08
CA LYS A 293 12.56 -2.22 14.66
C LYS A 293 12.73 -2.15 16.19
N GLU A 294 13.36 -1.09 16.68
CA GLU A 294 13.56 -0.88 18.11
C GLU A 294 12.25 -0.50 18.83
N ARG A 295 11.33 0.16 18.15
CA ARG A 295 10.12 0.73 18.74
C ARG A 295 8.88 -0.14 18.61
N ILE A 296 8.87 -1.13 17.71
CA ILE A 296 7.62 -1.83 17.32
C ILE A 296 6.91 -2.47 18.54
N VAL A 297 7.64 -3.08 19.46
CA VAL A 297 7.06 -3.71 20.66
C VAL A 297 6.45 -2.67 21.59
N ALA A 298 7.19 -1.57 21.87
CA ALA A 298 6.65 -0.48 22.68
C ALA A 298 5.45 0.19 21.99
N TYR A 299 5.57 0.46 20.70
CA TYR A 299 4.52 1.08 19.89
C TYR A 299 3.23 0.24 19.90
N THR A 300 3.30 -1.05 19.62
CA THR A 300 2.10 -1.91 19.61
C THR A 300 1.44 -2.01 20.97
N LYS A 301 2.20 -2.01 22.05
CA LYS A 301 1.67 -1.94 23.41
C LYS A 301 0.95 -0.63 23.68
N GLU A 302 1.52 0.50 23.29
CA GLU A 302 0.92 1.84 23.45
C GLU A 302 -0.39 1.96 22.65
N VAL A 303 -0.37 1.56 21.36
CA VAL A 303 -1.57 1.68 20.51
C VAL A 303 -2.65 0.65 20.86
N SER A 304 -2.31 -0.49 21.44
CA SER A 304 -3.30 -1.43 21.99
C SER A 304 -4.17 -0.76 23.06
N GLY A 305 -3.55 0.06 23.92
CA GLY A 305 -4.30 0.86 24.91
C GLY A 305 -5.17 1.96 24.29
N ILE A 306 -4.67 2.62 23.23
CA ILE A 306 -5.41 3.69 22.52
C ILE A 306 -6.62 3.12 21.77
N PHE A 307 -6.45 1.98 21.13
CA PHE A 307 -7.50 1.37 20.32
C PHE A 307 -8.39 0.37 21.06
N GLU A 308 -8.12 0.16 22.36
CA GLU A 308 -8.89 -0.74 23.24
C GLU A 308 -8.98 -2.18 22.71
N HIS A 309 -7.92 -2.66 22.04
CA HIS A 309 -7.79 -4.04 21.59
C HIS A 309 -6.31 -4.40 21.37
N ASP A 310 -6.00 -5.69 21.49
CA ASP A 310 -4.65 -6.20 21.33
C ASP A 310 -4.12 -6.01 19.91
N ILE A 311 -2.98 -5.33 19.81
CA ILE A 311 -2.19 -5.18 18.59
C ILE A 311 -0.86 -5.85 18.81
N LEU A 312 -0.55 -6.83 17.97
CA LEU A 312 0.70 -7.57 18.06
C LEU A 312 1.76 -6.97 17.11
N PRO A 313 3.05 -7.03 17.50
CA PRO A 313 4.14 -6.55 16.64
C PRO A 313 4.32 -7.38 15.37
N ILE A 314 3.80 -8.59 15.34
CA ILE A 314 3.80 -9.51 14.20
C ILE A 314 2.36 -9.84 13.85
N VAL A 315 2.03 -9.69 12.56
CA VAL A 315 0.68 -9.96 12.03
C VAL A 315 0.71 -11.25 11.25
N GLU A 316 -0.13 -12.20 11.63
CA GLU A 316 -0.31 -13.50 10.96
C GLU A 316 -1.34 -13.39 9.82
#